data_fa38aaab7ba313cd58c7e821c5a98e99
#
_entry.id   fa38aaab7ba313cd58c7e821c5a98e99
#
_cell.length_a   1.000
_cell.length_b   1.000
_cell.length_c   1.000
_cell.angle_alpha   90.00
_cell.angle_beta   90.00
_cell.angle_gamma   90.00
#
_symmetry.space_group_name_H-M   'P 1'
#
loop_
_entity.id
_entity.type
_entity.pdbx_description
1 polymer ?
#
loop_
_entity_poly.entity_id
_entity_poly.type
_entity_poly.pdbx_seq_one_letter_code
_entity_poly.pdbx_strand_id
1 'polypeptide(L)'
;ARTSIRFRRGHMGKTISQDPTFITPKNYDTNNTVIKITNRAPKLKTLNLPINIKNVLFLTDIHIPYQDDLALNKAITYGLEKNVDCIWLNGDIMDMYGASDHEKLPDHAMIHEEFDAMHDFLGQLRKLFPKAQIYYKEGNHERRWTRLLMRKAQELIGMKEFELNIILKLEEFKIHWVANETHVKF
;
A
#
# COMPACT_ATOMS: atom_id res chain seq x y z
N ALA A 1 14.13 6.47 -5.19
CA ALA A 1 14.62 6.06 -6.50
C ALA A 1 15.97 5.38 -6.30
N ARG A 2 16.07 4.08 -6.55
CA ARG A 2 17.37 3.43 -6.66
C ARG A 2 17.96 3.88 -7.98
N THR A 3 18.97 4.72 -7.95
CA THR A 3 19.78 5.04 -9.13
C THR A 3 20.57 3.77 -9.49
N SER A 4 20.07 2.98 -10.42
CA SER A 4 20.81 1.85 -10.95
C SER A 4 21.70 2.38 -12.07
N ILE A 5 22.99 2.44 -11.85
CA ILE A 5 23.96 2.70 -12.91
C ILE A 5 24.09 1.40 -13.71
N ARG A 6 23.57 1.38 -14.95
CA ARG A 6 23.74 0.24 -15.87
C ARG A 6 25.03 0.43 -16.63
N PHE A 7 25.97 -0.44 -16.41
CA PHE A 7 27.19 -0.51 -17.19
C PHE A 7 26.97 -1.39 -18.43
N ARG A 8 27.36 -0.91 -19.61
CA ARG A 8 27.39 -1.75 -20.80
C ARG A 8 28.63 -2.66 -20.75
N ARG A 9 28.46 -3.92 -21.07
CA ARG A 9 29.60 -4.81 -21.29
C ARG A 9 30.43 -4.31 -22.47
N GLY A 10 31.72 -4.14 -22.26
CA GLY A 10 32.65 -3.84 -23.34
C GLY A 10 32.73 -5.00 -24.35
N HIS A 11 33.18 -4.72 -25.57
CA HIS A 11 33.22 -5.64 -26.75
C HIS A 11 34.02 -6.93 -26.52
N MET A 12 34.73 -7.07 -25.42
CA MET A 12 35.61 -8.21 -25.09
C MET A 12 35.23 -8.96 -23.82
N GLY A 13 34.01 -8.81 -23.35
CA GLY A 13 33.54 -9.59 -22.20
C GLY A 13 34.15 -9.20 -20.83
N LYS A 14 35.03 -8.19 -20.80
CA LYS A 14 35.53 -7.64 -19.56
C LYS A 14 34.44 -6.82 -18.88
N THR A 15 34.17 -7.10 -17.63
CA THR A 15 33.30 -6.27 -16.82
C THR A 15 33.96 -4.90 -16.60
N ILE A 16 33.18 -3.83 -16.63
CA ILE A 16 33.67 -2.44 -16.43
C ILE A 16 34.46 -2.31 -15.13
N SER A 17 34.23 -3.19 -14.14
CA SER A 17 35.00 -3.27 -12.90
C SER A 17 36.49 -3.64 -13.10
N GLN A 18 36.89 -4.09 -14.29
CA GLN A 18 38.28 -4.42 -14.65
C GLN A 18 38.98 -3.31 -15.45
N ASP A 19 38.26 -2.23 -15.78
CA ASP A 19 38.84 -1.07 -16.44
C ASP A 19 39.50 -0.18 -15.37
N PRO A 20 40.84 0.03 -15.43
CA PRO A 20 41.55 0.84 -14.43
C PRO A 20 41.14 2.31 -14.46
N THR A 21 40.48 2.77 -15.54
CA THR A 21 39.93 4.13 -15.62
C THR A 21 38.59 4.28 -14.93
N PHE A 22 37.98 3.18 -14.48
CA PHE A 22 36.67 3.18 -13.88
C PHE A 22 36.77 3.34 -12.37
N ILE A 23 36.16 4.40 -11.83
CA ILE A 23 36.00 4.57 -10.39
C ILE A 23 35.01 3.53 -9.91
N THR A 24 35.47 2.51 -9.20
CA THR A 24 34.60 1.49 -8.61
C THR A 24 33.78 2.11 -7.47
N PRO A 25 32.54 1.65 -7.23
CA PRO A 25 31.71 2.17 -6.14
C PRO A 25 32.36 2.08 -4.75
N LYS A 26 33.36 1.21 -4.58
CA LYS A 26 34.13 1.06 -3.32
C LYS A 26 35.06 2.24 -3.03
N ASN A 27 35.44 3.00 -4.05
CA ASN A 27 36.35 4.14 -3.92
C ASN A 27 35.62 5.49 -3.97
N TYR A 28 34.28 5.46 -4.00
CA TYR A 28 33.49 6.68 -4.00
C TYR A 28 33.30 7.16 -2.57
N ASP A 29 33.97 8.23 -2.23
CA ASP A 29 33.77 8.91 -0.95
C ASP A 29 32.43 9.67 -1.01
N THR A 30 31.41 9.11 -0.39
CA THR A 30 30.09 9.73 -0.32
C THR A 30 30.07 11.03 0.50
N ASN A 31 31.13 11.31 1.27
CA ASN A 31 31.26 12.53 2.05
C ASN A 31 31.86 13.69 1.22
N ASN A 32 32.49 13.39 0.08
CA ASN A 32 33.14 14.38 -0.79
C ASN A 32 32.35 14.56 -2.09
N THR A 33 31.10 14.96 -1.98
CA THR A 33 30.24 15.25 -3.14
C THR A 33 30.69 16.57 -3.81
N VAL A 34 31.15 16.46 -5.06
CA VAL A 34 31.51 17.61 -5.90
C VAL A 34 30.28 18.47 -6.24
N ILE A 35 29.09 17.82 -6.33
CA ILE A 35 27.85 18.52 -6.61
C ILE A 35 26.94 18.41 -5.37
N LYS A 36 26.62 19.57 -4.78
CA LYS A 36 25.69 19.69 -3.66
C LYS A 36 24.36 20.21 -4.17
N ILE A 37 23.41 19.30 -4.39
CA ILE A 37 22.03 19.66 -4.73
C ILE A 37 21.13 19.25 -3.56
N THR A 38 20.27 20.15 -3.15
CA THR A 38 19.29 19.85 -2.11
C THR A 38 18.35 18.73 -2.59
N ASN A 39 18.45 17.57 -1.95
CA ASN A 39 17.54 16.48 -2.23
C ASN A 39 16.17 16.77 -1.60
N ARG A 40 15.15 16.94 -2.45
CA ARG A 40 13.75 17.18 -2.05
C ARG A 40 12.91 15.90 -2.12
N ALA A 41 13.53 14.76 -2.39
CA ALA A 41 12.78 13.50 -2.36
C ALA A 41 12.19 13.26 -0.95
N PRO A 42 10.91 12.88 -0.86
CA PRO A 42 10.30 12.58 0.43
C PRO A 42 11.04 11.42 1.09
N LYS A 43 11.29 11.55 2.39
CA LYS A 43 11.87 10.45 3.18
C LYS A 43 10.78 9.38 3.34
N LEU A 44 11.08 8.18 2.88
CA LEU A 44 10.19 7.04 3.05
C LEU A 44 10.07 6.70 4.54
N LYS A 45 8.83 6.58 5.00
CA LYS A 45 8.55 6.10 6.36
C LYS A 45 8.74 4.59 6.40
N THR A 46 9.23 4.08 7.52
CA THR A 46 9.33 2.63 7.77
C THR A 46 8.44 2.28 8.94
N LEU A 47 7.57 1.31 8.74
CA LEU A 47 6.78 0.67 9.78
C LEU A 47 7.44 -0.65 10.14
N ASN A 48 7.84 -0.80 11.40
CA ASN A 48 8.27 -2.09 11.92
C ASN A 48 7.07 -2.72 12.63
N LEU A 49 6.70 -3.94 12.26
CA LEU A 49 5.65 -4.66 12.97
C LEU A 49 6.14 -5.08 14.36
N PRO A 50 5.23 -5.15 15.35
CA PRO A 50 5.58 -5.60 16.68
C PRO A 50 6.16 -7.02 16.67
N ILE A 51 7.21 -7.24 17.47
CA ILE A 51 7.97 -8.50 17.51
C ILE A 51 7.14 -9.70 18.03
N ASN A 52 6.01 -9.43 18.66
CA ASN A 52 5.10 -10.46 19.18
C ASN A 52 4.16 -11.04 18.13
N ILE A 53 4.11 -10.47 16.91
CA ILE A 53 3.34 -11.01 15.79
C ILE A 53 4.07 -12.23 15.23
N LYS A 54 3.39 -13.39 15.24
CA LYS A 54 3.96 -14.67 14.77
C LYS A 54 3.24 -15.18 13.52
N ASN A 55 1.92 -14.99 13.45
CA ASN A 55 1.07 -15.51 12.38
C ASN A 55 0.33 -14.35 11.74
N VAL A 56 0.59 -14.10 10.46
CA VAL A 56 -0.05 -13.03 9.70
C VAL A 56 -0.95 -13.61 8.62
N LEU A 57 -2.23 -13.24 8.61
CA LEU A 57 -3.09 -13.45 7.46
C LEU A 57 -2.90 -12.28 6.50
N PHE A 58 -2.39 -12.59 5.32
CA PHE A 58 -2.11 -11.60 4.30
C PHE A 58 -3.21 -11.64 3.23
N LEU A 59 -3.93 -10.54 3.06
CA LEU A 59 -5.00 -10.40 2.08
C LEU A 59 -4.68 -9.23 1.16
N THR A 60 -4.87 -9.41 -0.14
CA THR A 60 -4.60 -8.40 -1.17
C THR A 60 -5.59 -8.54 -2.32
N ASP A 61 -5.81 -7.47 -3.06
CA ASP A 61 -6.58 -7.49 -4.31
C ASP A 61 -7.97 -8.10 -4.15
N ILE A 62 -8.69 -7.72 -3.09
CA ILE A 62 -10.05 -8.23 -2.81
C ILE A 62 -11.09 -7.56 -3.70
N HIS A 63 -10.92 -6.25 -3.97
CA HIS A 63 -11.79 -5.44 -4.82
C HIS A 63 -13.26 -5.42 -4.38
N ILE A 64 -13.53 -5.14 -3.11
CA ILE A 64 -14.90 -5.00 -2.59
C ILE A 64 -15.62 -3.85 -3.31
N PRO A 65 -16.85 -4.04 -3.80
CA PRO A 65 -17.77 -5.17 -3.57
C PRO A 65 -17.75 -6.28 -4.62
N TYR A 66 -16.69 -6.43 -5.41
CA TYR A 66 -16.60 -7.40 -6.53
C TYR A 66 -15.73 -8.61 -6.20
N GLN A 67 -15.54 -8.91 -4.93
CA GLN A 67 -14.69 -9.99 -4.44
C GLN A 67 -15.19 -11.39 -4.84
N ASP A 68 -14.27 -12.35 -4.90
CA ASP A 68 -14.61 -13.77 -4.92
C ASP A 68 -14.95 -14.23 -3.49
N ASP A 69 -16.23 -14.35 -3.21
CA ASP A 69 -16.73 -14.72 -1.87
C ASP A 69 -16.19 -16.07 -1.40
N LEU A 70 -16.04 -17.04 -2.29
CA LEU A 70 -15.55 -18.36 -1.93
C LEU A 70 -14.09 -18.32 -1.51
N ALA A 71 -13.26 -17.61 -2.29
CA ALA A 71 -11.85 -17.46 -2.01
C ALA A 71 -11.63 -16.67 -0.72
N LEU A 72 -12.35 -15.55 -0.55
CA LEU A 72 -12.25 -14.70 0.64
C LEU A 72 -12.68 -15.48 1.90
N ASN A 73 -13.81 -16.16 1.87
CA ASN A 73 -14.30 -16.97 3.00
C ASN A 73 -13.35 -18.10 3.37
N LYS A 74 -12.72 -18.77 2.40
CA LYS A 74 -11.70 -19.78 2.68
C LYS A 74 -10.47 -19.19 3.37
N ALA A 75 -9.99 -18.03 2.91
CA ALA A 75 -8.85 -17.34 3.52
C ALA A 75 -9.16 -16.92 4.97
N ILE A 76 -10.34 -16.35 5.21
CA ILE A 76 -10.80 -15.96 6.55
C ILE A 76 -10.92 -17.17 7.46
N THR A 77 -11.56 -18.27 7.01
CA THR A 77 -11.68 -19.52 7.77
C THR A 77 -10.31 -20.06 8.14
N TYR A 78 -9.38 -20.10 7.20
CA TYR A 78 -8.01 -20.53 7.47
C TYR A 78 -7.33 -19.65 8.53
N GLY A 79 -7.52 -18.33 8.46
CA GLY A 79 -7.02 -17.40 9.46
C GLY A 79 -7.56 -17.68 10.87
N LEU A 80 -8.85 -18.02 10.98
CA LEU A 80 -9.50 -18.40 12.25
C LEU A 80 -8.90 -19.71 12.80
N GLU A 81 -8.76 -20.73 11.95
CA GLU A 81 -8.17 -22.03 12.32
C GLU A 81 -6.74 -21.89 12.82
N LYS A 82 -5.96 -21.00 12.23
CA LYS A 82 -4.57 -20.73 12.59
C LYS A 82 -4.40 -19.75 13.75
N ASN A 83 -5.50 -19.18 14.28
CA ASN A 83 -5.47 -18.20 15.35
C ASN A 83 -4.47 -17.07 15.05
N VAL A 84 -4.60 -16.43 13.91
CA VAL A 84 -3.65 -15.40 13.47
C VAL A 84 -3.61 -14.20 14.42
N ASP A 85 -2.42 -13.70 14.67
CA ASP A 85 -2.16 -12.54 15.54
C ASP A 85 -2.37 -11.22 14.80
N CYS A 86 -2.23 -11.26 13.49
CA CYS A 86 -2.27 -10.08 12.65
C CYS A 86 -2.97 -10.36 11.33
N ILE A 87 -3.70 -9.37 10.84
CA ILE A 87 -4.26 -9.36 9.49
C ILE A 87 -3.64 -8.18 8.76
N TRP A 88 -3.07 -8.46 7.61
CA TRP A 88 -2.47 -7.46 6.74
C TRP A 88 -3.28 -7.33 5.46
N LEU A 89 -4.05 -6.24 5.35
CA LEU A 89 -4.77 -5.86 4.15
C LEU A 89 -3.81 -5.08 3.26
N ASN A 90 -3.32 -5.69 2.17
CA ASN A 90 -2.18 -5.18 1.42
C ASN A 90 -2.55 -4.35 0.19
N GLY A 91 -3.55 -3.51 0.30
CA GLY A 91 -4.02 -2.65 -0.77
C GLY A 91 -4.95 -3.34 -1.76
N ASP A 92 -5.62 -2.53 -2.53
CA ASP A 92 -6.65 -2.92 -3.49
C ASP A 92 -7.73 -3.80 -2.83
N ILE A 93 -8.09 -3.43 -1.60
CA ILE A 93 -9.16 -4.08 -0.84
C ILE A 93 -10.51 -3.55 -1.30
N MET A 94 -10.61 -2.25 -1.58
CA MET A 94 -11.72 -1.65 -2.29
C MET A 94 -11.44 -1.59 -3.79
N ASP A 95 -12.49 -1.70 -4.60
CA ASP A 95 -12.33 -1.49 -6.03
C ASP A 95 -12.24 -0.01 -6.41
N MET A 96 -12.98 0.87 -5.74
CA MET A 96 -13.05 2.29 -6.03
C MET A 96 -13.39 2.57 -7.51
N TYR A 97 -14.26 1.76 -8.09
CA TYR A 97 -14.71 1.91 -9.47
C TYR A 97 -15.37 3.27 -9.67
N GLY A 98 -16.22 3.69 -8.73
CA GLY A 98 -16.88 4.99 -8.75
C GLY A 98 -15.92 6.19 -8.83
N ALA A 99 -14.69 6.04 -8.33
CA ALA A 99 -13.65 7.07 -8.37
C ALA A 99 -12.66 6.90 -9.54
N SER A 100 -12.81 5.85 -10.36
CA SER A 100 -11.90 5.57 -11.48
C SER A 100 -12.06 6.58 -12.62
N ASP A 101 -11.06 6.65 -13.51
CA ASP A 101 -11.08 7.48 -14.71
C ASP A 101 -11.69 6.78 -15.93
N HIS A 102 -12.00 5.49 -15.78
CA HIS A 102 -12.59 4.71 -16.87
C HIS A 102 -14.07 5.06 -17.07
N GLU A 103 -14.56 4.80 -18.27
CA GLU A 103 -15.99 4.88 -18.57
C GLU A 103 -16.76 3.96 -17.61
N LYS A 104 -17.86 4.50 -17.07
CA LYS A 104 -18.64 3.79 -16.04
C LYS A 104 -19.79 3.06 -16.67
N LEU A 105 -19.88 1.78 -16.38
CA LEU A 105 -21.04 0.97 -16.76
C LEU A 105 -22.19 1.25 -15.77
N PRO A 106 -23.45 1.27 -16.25
CA PRO A 106 -24.61 1.59 -15.41
C PRO A 106 -24.84 0.65 -14.23
N ASP A 107 -24.37 -0.59 -14.35
CA ASP A 107 -24.63 -1.67 -13.38
C ASP A 107 -23.54 -1.78 -12.29
N HIS A 108 -22.64 -0.81 -12.20
CA HIS A 108 -21.60 -0.81 -11.16
C HIS A 108 -22.04 -0.01 -9.94
N ALA A 109 -21.52 -0.44 -8.80
CA ALA A 109 -21.79 0.22 -7.52
C ALA A 109 -21.39 1.71 -7.54
N MET A 110 -22.25 2.52 -6.95
CA MET A 110 -21.91 3.91 -6.67
C MET A 110 -20.89 3.97 -5.54
N ILE A 111 -20.10 5.04 -5.49
CA ILE A 111 -19.00 5.16 -4.53
C ILE A 111 -19.44 5.04 -3.06
N HIS A 112 -20.65 5.51 -2.73
CA HIS A 112 -21.18 5.37 -1.38
C HIS A 112 -21.54 3.92 -1.05
N GLU A 113 -22.04 3.14 -2.01
CA GLU A 113 -22.31 1.71 -1.87
C GLU A 113 -21.02 0.91 -1.64
N GLU A 114 -19.92 1.31 -2.32
CA GLU A 114 -18.59 0.75 -2.07
C GLU A 114 -18.11 1.04 -0.63
N PHE A 115 -18.34 2.25 -0.11
CA PHE A 115 -18.01 2.59 1.27
C PHE A 115 -18.86 1.78 2.26
N ASP A 116 -20.14 1.62 2.02
CA ASP A 116 -21.03 0.84 2.88
C ASP A 116 -20.61 -0.64 2.91
N ALA A 117 -20.30 -1.22 1.76
CA ALA A 117 -19.77 -2.59 1.67
C ALA A 117 -18.45 -2.75 2.44
N MET A 118 -17.58 -1.74 2.39
CA MET A 118 -16.34 -1.75 3.15
C MET A 118 -16.58 -1.66 4.67
N HIS A 119 -17.50 -0.81 5.12
CA HIS A 119 -17.85 -0.75 6.54
C HIS A 119 -18.35 -2.11 7.04
N ASP A 120 -19.20 -2.78 6.25
CA ASP A 120 -19.69 -4.11 6.58
C ASP A 120 -18.57 -5.14 6.64
N PHE A 121 -17.68 -5.16 5.65
CA PHE A 121 -16.53 -6.06 5.63
C PHE A 121 -15.62 -5.85 6.84
N LEU A 122 -15.18 -4.60 7.08
CA LEU A 122 -14.28 -4.27 8.18
C LEU A 122 -14.91 -4.57 9.55
N GLY A 123 -16.20 -4.30 9.70
CA GLY A 123 -16.97 -4.63 10.90
C GLY A 123 -17.06 -6.14 11.15
N GLN A 124 -17.32 -6.92 10.11
CA GLN A 124 -17.33 -8.39 10.20
C GLN A 124 -15.92 -8.93 10.49
N LEU A 125 -14.90 -8.43 9.79
CA LEU A 125 -13.51 -8.83 10.01
C LEU A 125 -13.09 -8.61 11.46
N ARG A 126 -13.41 -7.44 12.03
CA ARG A 126 -13.10 -7.12 13.43
C ARG A 126 -13.86 -8.01 14.41
N LYS A 127 -15.12 -8.37 14.13
CA LYS A 127 -15.90 -9.31 14.96
C LYS A 127 -15.29 -10.70 14.97
N LEU A 128 -14.84 -11.19 13.83
CA LEU A 128 -14.21 -12.50 13.68
C LEU A 128 -12.83 -12.56 14.34
N PHE A 129 -12.07 -11.47 14.30
CA PHE A 129 -10.71 -11.37 14.84
C PHE A 129 -10.59 -10.27 15.90
N PRO A 130 -11.27 -10.39 17.06
CA PRO A 130 -11.38 -9.31 18.04
C PRO A 130 -10.03 -8.89 18.67
N LYS A 131 -9.05 -9.81 18.69
CA LYS A 131 -7.74 -9.61 19.32
C LYS A 131 -6.60 -9.37 18.32
N ALA A 132 -6.79 -9.69 17.04
CA ALA A 132 -5.75 -9.53 16.05
C ALA A 132 -5.45 -8.04 15.78
N GLN A 133 -4.19 -7.74 15.55
CA GLN A 133 -3.81 -6.44 14.99
C GLN A 133 -4.20 -6.42 13.51
N ILE A 134 -4.88 -5.38 13.07
CA ILE A 134 -5.27 -5.26 11.66
C ILE A 134 -4.59 -4.03 11.09
N TYR A 135 -3.88 -4.20 10.00
CA TYR A 135 -3.24 -3.15 9.23
C TYR A 135 -3.90 -3.07 7.86
N TYR A 136 -4.20 -1.87 7.42
CA TYR A 136 -4.72 -1.59 6.09
C TYR A 136 -3.70 -0.74 5.34
N LYS A 137 -3.01 -1.34 4.38
CA LYS A 137 -2.07 -0.63 3.52
C LYS A 137 -2.81 -0.11 2.29
N GLU A 138 -2.62 1.18 2.02
CA GLU A 138 -3.18 1.83 0.83
C GLU A 138 -2.61 1.20 -0.46
N GLY A 139 -3.48 0.79 -1.36
CA GLY A 139 -3.15 0.33 -2.71
C GLY A 139 -3.37 1.42 -3.77
N ASN A 140 -3.28 1.02 -5.04
CA ASN A 140 -3.50 1.96 -6.14
C ASN A 140 -4.99 2.23 -6.38
N HIS A 141 -5.90 1.32 -6.00
CA HIS A 141 -7.35 1.52 -6.06
C HIS A 141 -7.81 2.50 -4.99
N GLU A 142 -7.37 2.37 -3.76
CA GLU A 142 -7.67 3.35 -2.70
C GLU A 142 -7.23 4.77 -3.10
N ARG A 143 -6.09 4.89 -3.78
CA ARG A 143 -5.58 6.18 -4.28
C ARG A 143 -6.46 6.83 -5.35
N ARG A 144 -7.41 6.10 -5.97
CA ARG A 144 -8.40 6.69 -6.89
C ARG A 144 -9.23 7.76 -6.18
N TRP A 145 -9.53 7.59 -4.88
CA TRP A 145 -10.21 8.60 -4.08
C TRP A 145 -9.44 9.92 -4.03
N THR A 146 -8.19 9.87 -3.63
CA THR A 146 -7.33 11.07 -3.58
C THR A 146 -7.19 11.73 -4.96
N ARG A 147 -7.04 10.92 -6.01
CA ARG A 147 -6.97 11.43 -7.38
C ARG A 147 -8.28 12.09 -7.83
N LEU A 148 -9.42 11.53 -7.45
CA LEU A 148 -10.73 12.12 -7.70
C LEU A 148 -10.84 13.52 -7.06
N LEU A 149 -10.46 13.64 -5.79
CA LEU A 149 -10.43 14.93 -5.09
C LEU A 149 -9.49 15.91 -5.79
N MET A 150 -8.28 15.50 -6.14
CA MET A 150 -7.32 16.35 -6.85
C MET A 150 -7.85 16.90 -8.17
N ARG A 151 -8.73 16.18 -8.85
CA ARG A 151 -9.27 16.58 -10.15
C ARG A 151 -10.59 17.33 -10.08
N LYS A 152 -11.43 17.00 -9.11
CA LYS A 152 -12.82 17.44 -9.07
C LYS A 152 -13.18 18.31 -7.89
N ALA A 153 -12.37 18.27 -6.81
CA ALA A 153 -12.69 18.95 -5.56
C ALA A 153 -11.40 19.28 -4.77
N GLN A 154 -10.49 20.02 -5.39
CA GLN A 154 -9.18 20.35 -4.81
C GLN A 154 -9.31 21.10 -3.47
N GLU A 155 -10.38 21.84 -3.29
CA GLU A 155 -10.68 22.59 -2.08
C GLU A 155 -10.89 21.71 -0.84
N LEU A 156 -11.22 20.42 -1.06
CA LEU A 156 -11.45 19.46 0.03
C LEU A 156 -10.17 18.74 0.47
N ILE A 157 -9.06 18.92 -0.27
CA ILE A 157 -7.79 18.28 0.06
C ILE A 157 -7.24 18.86 1.35
N GLY A 158 -6.88 17.98 2.29
CA GLY A 158 -6.37 18.35 3.61
C GLY A 158 -7.45 18.55 4.68
N MET A 159 -8.73 18.46 4.30
CA MET A 159 -9.82 18.33 5.25
C MET A 159 -9.91 16.88 5.73
N LYS A 160 -9.86 16.67 7.04
CA LYS A 160 -9.82 15.32 7.64
C LYS A 160 -11.03 14.47 7.27
N GLU A 161 -12.17 15.08 7.14
CA GLU A 161 -13.44 14.43 6.82
C GLU A 161 -13.40 13.71 5.46
N PHE A 162 -12.49 14.13 4.57
CA PHE A 162 -12.27 13.55 3.24
C PHE A 162 -11.06 12.62 3.16
N GLU A 163 -10.36 12.39 4.26
CA GLU A 163 -9.31 11.37 4.31
C GLU A 163 -9.94 9.97 4.27
N LEU A 164 -9.44 9.10 3.41
CA LEU A 164 -10.04 7.77 3.16
C LEU A 164 -10.11 6.92 4.44
N ASN A 165 -9.08 6.95 5.27
CA ASN A 165 -9.06 6.24 6.56
C ASN A 165 -10.16 6.72 7.52
N ILE A 166 -10.54 8.00 7.45
CA ILE A 166 -11.65 8.56 8.25
C ILE A 166 -12.99 8.11 7.67
N ILE A 167 -13.16 8.22 6.34
CA ILE A 167 -14.38 7.75 5.65
C ILE A 167 -14.61 6.26 5.94
N LEU A 168 -13.55 5.44 5.90
CA LEU A 168 -13.62 4.01 6.19
C LEU A 168 -13.74 3.68 7.68
N LYS A 169 -13.77 4.69 8.56
CA LYS A 169 -13.91 4.54 10.03
C LYS A 169 -12.87 3.58 10.63
N LEU A 170 -11.66 3.59 10.12
CA LEU A 170 -10.64 2.60 10.50
C LEU A 170 -10.31 2.64 12.00
N GLU A 171 -10.36 3.81 12.63
CA GLU A 171 -10.14 3.99 14.06
C GLU A 171 -11.24 3.29 14.89
N GLU A 172 -12.52 3.40 14.49
CA GLU A 172 -13.65 2.73 15.14
C GLU A 172 -13.48 1.20 15.13
N PHE A 173 -12.98 0.67 14.03
CA PHE A 173 -12.67 -0.76 13.88
C PHE A 173 -11.30 -1.15 14.45
N LYS A 174 -10.53 -0.21 15.03
CA LYS A 174 -9.17 -0.42 15.55
C LYS A 174 -8.23 -0.99 14.47
N ILE A 175 -8.27 -0.40 13.29
CA ILE A 175 -7.47 -0.77 12.13
C ILE A 175 -6.41 0.31 11.89
N HIS A 176 -5.16 -0.10 11.73
CA HIS A 176 -4.04 0.80 11.49
C HIS A 176 -3.90 1.10 10.00
N TRP A 177 -4.04 2.38 9.64
CA TRP A 177 -3.79 2.83 8.27
C TRP A 177 -2.31 2.91 7.97
N VAL A 178 -1.91 2.39 6.82
CA VAL A 178 -0.53 2.41 6.32
C VAL A 178 -0.53 3.03 4.92
N ALA A 179 0.02 4.23 4.80
CA ALA A 179 0.11 4.91 3.51
C ALA A 179 0.96 4.13 2.51
N ASN A 180 0.63 4.23 1.22
CA ASN A 180 1.26 3.48 0.14
C ASN A 180 2.80 3.56 0.14
N GLU A 181 3.35 4.74 0.42
CA GLU A 181 4.80 5.00 0.38
C GLU A 181 5.56 4.49 1.62
N THR A 182 4.87 3.80 2.53
CA THR A 182 5.48 3.26 3.75
C THR A 182 6.15 1.93 3.47
N HIS A 183 7.44 1.83 3.80
CA HIS A 183 8.13 0.54 3.84
C HIS A 183 7.72 -0.23 5.09
N VAL A 184 7.46 -1.53 4.95
CA VAL A 184 7.08 -2.38 6.06
C VAL A 184 8.16 -3.42 6.28
N LYS A 185 8.52 -3.65 7.56
CA LYS A 185 9.42 -4.72 7.99
C LYS A 185 8.64 -5.65 8.90
N PHE A 186 8.61 -6.90 8.49
CA PHE A 186 8.07 -8.03 9.25
C PHE A 186 9.14 -8.66 10.13
#